data_3b1aef8934b50562abeca34de2278cee
#
_entry.id   3b1aef8934b50562abeca34de2278cee
#
_cell.length_a   1.000
_cell.length_b   1.000
_cell.length_c   1.000
_cell.angle_alpha   90.00
_cell.angle_beta   90.00
_cell.angle_gamma   90.00
#
_symmetry.space_group_name_H-M   'P 1'
#
loop_
_entity.id
_entity.type
_entity.pdbx_description
1 polymer ?
#
loop_
_entity_poly.entity_id
_entity_poly.type
_entity_poly.pdbx_seq_one_letter_code
_entity_poly.pdbx_strand_id
1 'polypeptide(L)'
;MGRLKLEKHNVLIIGDTHIPYQQEGYLEHCLEVQRDERCGTVVHIGDLVDNLSLSRQLKHNPDAQSPNDEIEVAIKQLKPWFKAFPKVKFTYGTHDKRLSNRATEANVPSIGIKSFRETWQLPRGWVDSLEF
;
A
#
# COMPACT_ATOMS: atom_id res chain seq x y z
N MET A 1 -23.43 20.28 -12.64
CA MET A 1 -22.27 19.71 -13.33
C MET A 1 -22.47 18.22 -13.52
N GLY A 2 -22.21 17.73 -14.71
CA GLY A 2 -22.31 16.31 -15.02
C GLY A 2 -21.29 15.48 -14.24
N ARG A 3 -21.67 14.24 -13.91
CA ARG A 3 -20.75 13.27 -13.29
C ARG A 3 -19.62 12.96 -14.27
N LEU A 4 -18.37 13.02 -13.80
CA LEU A 4 -17.21 12.68 -14.61
C LEU A 4 -17.31 11.22 -15.09
N LYS A 5 -17.26 11.01 -16.42
CA LYS A 5 -17.29 9.66 -16.97
C LYS A 5 -15.88 9.10 -17.02
N LEU A 6 -15.62 8.06 -16.22
CA LEU A 6 -14.35 7.35 -16.25
C LEU A 6 -14.37 6.29 -17.37
N GLU A 7 -13.24 6.12 -18.02
CA GLU A 7 -13.06 5.14 -19.08
C GLU A 7 -12.38 3.89 -18.55
N LYS A 8 -13.03 2.74 -18.72
CA LYS A 8 -12.58 1.46 -18.17
C LYS A 8 -11.20 1.02 -18.65
N HIS A 9 -10.84 1.44 -19.88
CA HIS A 9 -9.56 1.10 -20.50
C HIS A 9 -8.41 2.03 -20.12
N ASN A 10 -8.71 3.17 -19.51
CA ASN A 10 -7.69 4.07 -19.00
C ASN A 10 -7.30 3.60 -17.61
N VAL A 11 -6.05 3.25 -17.44
CA VAL A 11 -5.54 2.65 -16.20
C VAL A 11 -4.61 3.63 -15.50
N LEU A 12 -4.90 3.91 -14.24
CA LEU A 12 -3.98 4.63 -13.36
C LEU A 12 -3.09 3.61 -12.68
N ILE A 13 -1.79 3.74 -12.90
CA ILE A 13 -0.79 2.88 -12.25
C ILE A 13 -0.13 3.66 -11.13
N ILE A 14 -0.28 3.19 -9.90
CA ILE A 14 0.34 3.76 -8.70
C ILE A 14 1.42 2.80 -8.23
N GLY A 15 2.57 3.32 -7.83
CA GLY A 15 3.63 2.49 -7.30
C GLY A 15 4.41 3.18 -6.19
N ASP A 16 5.10 2.38 -5.39
CA ASP A 16 6.09 2.84 -4.42
C ASP A 16 5.56 3.96 -3.50
N THR A 17 4.39 3.75 -2.92
CA THR A 17 3.84 4.70 -1.95
C THR A 17 4.62 4.70 -0.65
N HIS A 18 5.17 3.56 -0.25
CA HIS A 18 6.02 3.41 0.94
C HIS A 18 5.41 4.05 2.19
N ILE A 19 4.12 3.81 2.43
CA ILE A 19 3.42 4.38 3.58
C ILE A 19 4.03 3.84 4.88
N PRO A 20 4.32 4.65 5.89
CA PRO A 20 3.90 6.04 6.10
C PRO A 20 4.87 7.12 5.60
N TYR A 21 5.82 6.78 4.75
CA TYR A 21 6.86 7.71 4.28
C TYR A 21 6.60 8.22 2.86
N GLN A 22 5.35 8.21 2.43
CA GLN A 22 4.97 8.67 1.10
C GLN A 22 5.30 10.15 0.90
N GLN A 23 5.60 10.50 -0.34
CA GLN A 23 5.84 11.89 -0.72
C GLN A 23 4.58 12.72 -0.48
N GLU A 24 4.75 13.90 0.10
CA GLU A 24 3.66 14.86 0.28
C GLU A 24 3.03 15.21 -1.07
N GLY A 25 1.70 15.21 -1.12
CA GLY A 25 0.97 15.52 -2.33
C GLY A 25 0.79 14.35 -3.30
N TYR A 26 1.33 13.17 -3.00
CA TYR A 26 1.25 12.03 -3.91
C TYR A 26 -0.20 11.55 -4.12
N LEU A 27 -0.99 11.47 -3.07
CA LEU A 27 -2.40 11.07 -3.17
C LEU A 27 -3.18 12.05 -4.05
N GLU A 28 -3.02 13.35 -3.79
CA GLU A 28 -3.68 14.41 -4.56
C GLU A 28 -3.27 14.36 -6.02
N HIS A 29 -2.00 14.12 -6.30
CA HIS A 29 -1.49 13.95 -7.65
C HIS A 29 -2.16 12.78 -8.35
N CYS A 30 -2.27 11.63 -7.69
CA CYS A 30 -2.92 10.44 -8.25
C CYS A 30 -4.39 10.71 -8.58
N LEU A 31 -5.10 11.42 -7.69
CA LEU A 31 -6.50 11.79 -7.92
C LEU A 31 -6.66 12.74 -9.09
N GLU A 32 -5.75 13.70 -9.23
CA GLU A 32 -5.73 14.65 -10.34
C GLU A 32 -5.51 13.93 -11.67
N VAL A 33 -4.53 13.03 -11.73
CA VAL A 33 -4.26 12.23 -12.93
C VAL A 33 -5.45 11.35 -13.29
N GLN A 34 -6.06 10.69 -12.29
CA GLN A 34 -7.24 9.87 -12.50
C GLN A 34 -8.37 10.66 -13.17
N ARG A 35 -8.62 11.88 -12.65
CA ARG A 35 -9.66 12.76 -13.17
C ARG A 35 -9.33 13.24 -14.57
N ASP A 36 -8.12 13.76 -14.77
CA ASP A 36 -7.72 14.38 -16.03
C ASP A 36 -7.64 13.36 -17.18
N GLU A 37 -7.16 12.16 -16.88
CA GLU A 37 -7.03 11.06 -17.85
C GLU A 37 -8.23 10.09 -17.81
N ARG A 38 -9.24 10.36 -17.01
CA ARG A 38 -10.47 9.55 -16.90
C ARG A 38 -10.20 8.08 -16.62
N CYS A 39 -9.27 7.78 -15.72
CA CYS A 39 -8.88 6.41 -15.41
C CYS A 39 -9.96 5.68 -14.63
N GLY A 40 -10.62 4.72 -15.27
CA GLY A 40 -11.66 3.88 -14.66
C GLY A 40 -11.12 2.64 -13.98
N THR A 41 -9.85 2.31 -14.19
CA THR A 41 -9.17 1.20 -13.55
C THR A 41 -7.95 1.71 -12.81
N VAL A 42 -7.75 1.24 -11.58
CA VAL A 42 -6.61 1.63 -10.75
C VAL A 42 -5.84 0.37 -10.36
N VAL A 43 -4.54 0.43 -10.54
CA VAL A 43 -3.61 -0.67 -10.22
C VAL A 43 -2.51 -0.11 -9.33
N HIS A 44 -2.16 -0.85 -8.28
CA HIS A 44 -0.98 -0.54 -7.45
C HIS A 44 0.05 -1.65 -7.66
N ILE A 45 1.25 -1.28 -8.08
CA ILE A 45 2.28 -2.24 -8.48
C ILE A 45 3.20 -2.69 -7.35
N GLY A 46 2.85 -2.39 -6.11
CA GLY A 46 3.58 -2.88 -4.94
C GLY A 46 4.36 -1.80 -4.22
N ASP A 47 4.97 -2.22 -3.12
CA ASP A 47 5.58 -1.34 -2.12
C ASP A 47 4.57 -0.30 -1.61
N LEU A 48 3.39 -0.79 -1.27
CA LEU A 48 2.34 0.00 -0.66
C LEU A 48 2.80 0.56 0.68
N VAL A 49 3.40 -0.30 1.51
CA VAL A 49 3.96 0.06 2.81
C VAL A 49 5.48 -0.05 2.78
N ASP A 50 6.15 0.73 3.63
CA ASP A 50 7.60 0.76 3.65
C ASP A 50 8.20 -0.34 4.52
N ASN A 51 7.64 -0.57 5.71
CA ASN A 51 8.20 -1.50 6.69
C ASN A 51 9.68 -1.22 7.00
N LEU A 52 10.03 0.05 7.13
CA LEU A 52 11.41 0.49 7.36
C LEU A 52 12.00 -0.15 8.61
N SER A 53 11.22 -0.23 9.69
CA SER A 53 11.62 -0.81 10.96
C SER A 53 11.95 -2.31 10.87
N LEU A 54 11.47 -2.97 9.82
CA LEU A 54 11.72 -4.39 9.57
C LEU A 54 12.85 -4.63 8.55
N SER A 55 13.53 -3.57 8.13
CA SER A 55 14.67 -3.66 7.22
C SER A 55 15.90 -4.18 7.95
N ARG A 56 16.62 -5.11 7.30
CA ARG A 56 17.89 -5.64 7.83
C ARG A 56 19.00 -4.59 7.88
N GLN A 57 18.90 -3.55 7.07
CA GLN A 57 19.97 -2.55 6.90
C GLN A 57 19.91 -1.43 7.93
N LEU A 58 18.86 -1.39 8.78
CA LEU A 58 18.59 -0.26 9.67
C LEU A 58 18.77 -0.58 11.14
N LYS A 59 19.68 -1.51 11.48
CA LYS A 59 19.92 -1.91 12.88
C LYS A 59 20.27 -0.76 13.82
N HIS A 60 20.61 0.42 13.30
CA HIS A 60 21.12 1.56 14.09
C HIS A 60 20.58 2.91 13.65
N ASN A 61 19.44 2.99 12.95
CA ASN A 61 18.84 4.28 12.63
C ASN A 61 18.03 4.78 13.83
N PRO A 62 18.49 5.86 14.53
CA PRO A 62 17.78 6.37 15.71
C PRO A 62 16.41 6.96 15.37
N ASP A 63 16.16 7.30 14.11
CA ASP A 63 14.89 7.89 13.66
C ASP A 63 13.88 6.83 13.25
N ALA A 64 14.26 5.55 13.21
CA ALA A 64 13.36 4.47 12.87
C ALA A 64 12.32 4.26 13.98
N GLN A 65 11.06 4.23 13.61
CA GLN A 65 9.98 3.87 14.51
C GLN A 65 10.09 2.39 14.91
N SER A 66 9.49 2.01 16.05
CA SER A 66 9.29 0.60 16.34
C SER A 66 8.34 -0.02 15.29
N PRO A 67 8.41 -1.35 15.05
CA PRO A 67 7.48 -1.97 14.11
C PRO A 67 6.01 -1.72 14.42
N ASN A 68 5.61 -1.77 15.69
CA ASN A 68 4.23 -1.49 16.07
C ASN A 68 3.84 -0.04 15.75
N ASP A 69 4.68 0.91 16.10
CA ASP A 69 4.39 2.33 15.84
C ASP A 69 4.32 2.61 14.34
N GLU A 70 5.23 2.07 13.57
CA GLU A 70 5.22 2.24 12.11
C GLU A 70 3.94 1.67 11.50
N ILE A 71 3.51 0.48 11.91
CA ILE A 71 2.29 -0.15 11.39
C ILE A 71 1.06 0.67 11.78
N GLU A 72 0.97 1.13 13.03
CA GLU A 72 -0.16 1.96 13.48
C GLU A 72 -0.27 3.26 12.70
N VAL A 73 0.85 3.94 12.46
CA VAL A 73 0.87 5.16 11.66
C VAL A 73 0.48 4.86 10.21
N ALA A 74 1.01 3.77 9.65
CA ALA A 74 0.68 3.35 8.29
C ALA A 74 -0.82 3.06 8.13
N ILE A 75 -1.43 2.37 9.06
CA ILE A 75 -2.88 2.10 9.04
C ILE A 75 -3.68 3.39 8.94
N LYS A 76 -3.33 4.39 9.75
CA LYS A 76 -4.00 5.70 9.72
C LYS A 76 -3.82 6.40 8.37
N GLN A 77 -2.62 6.38 7.83
CA GLN A 77 -2.31 7.08 6.58
C GLN A 77 -2.81 6.35 5.33
N LEU A 78 -3.07 5.05 5.42
CA LEU A 78 -3.69 4.28 4.34
C LEU A 78 -5.17 4.62 4.15
N LYS A 79 -5.87 5.03 5.21
CA LYS A 79 -7.32 5.30 5.13
C LYS A 79 -7.71 6.29 4.04
N PRO A 80 -7.04 7.43 3.87
CA PRO A 80 -7.35 8.35 2.77
C PRO A 80 -7.18 7.70 1.39
N TRP A 81 -6.18 6.84 1.22
CA TRP A 81 -5.95 6.11 -0.02
C TRP A 81 -7.08 5.14 -0.33
N PHE A 82 -7.55 4.41 0.69
CA PHE A 82 -8.65 3.47 0.54
C PHE A 82 -9.97 4.18 0.24
N LYS A 83 -10.17 5.36 0.83
CA LYS A 83 -11.34 6.19 0.55
C LYS A 83 -11.30 6.78 -0.86
N ALA A 84 -10.13 7.24 -1.30
CA ALA A 84 -9.95 7.83 -2.62
C ALA A 84 -10.06 6.79 -3.73
N PHE A 85 -9.49 5.60 -3.50
CA PHE A 85 -9.45 4.50 -4.47
C PHE A 85 -10.04 3.23 -3.82
N PRO A 86 -11.37 3.11 -3.79
CA PRO A 86 -12.01 1.97 -3.10
C PRO A 86 -11.87 0.64 -3.84
N LYS A 87 -11.51 0.68 -5.12
CA LYS A 87 -11.30 -0.52 -5.94
C LYS A 87 -9.94 -0.44 -6.63
N VAL A 88 -9.03 -1.29 -6.20
CA VAL A 88 -7.67 -1.34 -6.72
C VAL A 88 -7.25 -2.79 -6.88
N LYS A 89 -6.63 -3.10 -8.01
CA LYS A 89 -5.88 -4.34 -8.17
C LYS A 89 -4.45 -4.06 -7.75
N PHE A 90 -3.91 -4.86 -6.82
CA PHE A 90 -2.57 -4.61 -6.34
C PHE A 90 -1.71 -5.88 -6.35
N THR A 91 -0.41 -5.70 -6.47
CA THR A 91 0.58 -6.76 -6.31
C THR A 91 1.53 -6.40 -5.17
N TYR A 92 2.21 -7.40 -4.65
CA TYR A 92 3.12 -7.22 -3.52
C TYR A 92 4.51 -6.85 -4.01
N GLY A 93 5.05 -5.76 -3.44
CA GLY A 93 6.45 -5.42 -3.59
C GLY A 93 7.31 -6.08 -2.49
N THR A 94 8.63 -5.86 -2.58
CA THR A 94 9.58 -6.42 -1.60
C THR A 94 9.35 -5.90 -0.19
N HIS A 95 9.01 -4.62 -0.05
CA HIS A 95 8.73 -4.00 1.25
C HIS A 95 7.46 -4.54 1.89
N ASP A 96 6.44 -4.81 1.08
CA ASP A 96 5.18 -5.38 1.56
C ASP A 96 5.38 -6.74 2.23
N LYS A 97 6.37 -7.49 1.77
CA LYS A 97 6.67 -8.84 2.26
C LYS A 97 7.58 -8.86 3.48
N ARG A 98 8.12 -7.74 3.91
CA ARG A 98 9.10 -7.69 5.00
C ARG A 98 8.60 -8.32 6.29
N LEU A 99 7.36 -8.05 6.68
CA LEU A 99 6.80 -8.61 7.90
C LEU A 99 6.71 -10.14 7.83
N SER A 100 6.15 -10.69 6.76
CA SER A 100 6.04 -12.14 6.60
C SER A 100 7.42 -12.80 6.46
N ASN A 101 8.37 -12.14 5.79
CA ASN A 101 9.72 -12.65 5.66
C ASN A 101 10.42 -12.73 7.03
N ARG A 102 10.25 -11.71 7.88
CA ARG A 102 10.81 -11.73 9.24
C ARG A 102 10.20 -12.85 10.08
N ALA A 103 8.90 -13.03 9.98
CA ALA A 103 8.22 -14.12 10.68
C ALA A 103 8.75 -15.49 10.22
N THR A 104 8.92 -15.69 8.93
CA THR A 104 9.46 -16.92 8.36
C THR A 104 10.89 -17.17 8.86
N GLU A 105 11.74 -16.16 8.87
CA GLU A 105 13.11 -16.24 9.36
C GLU A 105 13.18 -16.60 10.85
N ALA A 106 12.21 -16.14 11.62
CA ALA A 106 12.10 -16.44 13.05
C ALA A 106 11.37 -17.76 13.33
N ASN A 107 11.04 -18.53 12.32
CA ASN A 107 10.28 -19.76 12.43
C ASN A 107 8.87 -19.58 13.02
N VAL A 108 8.29 -18.39 12.83
CA VAL A 108 6.89 -18.15 13.24
C VAL A 108 5.97 -18.75 12.16
N PRO A 109 5.07 -19.68 12.53
CA PRO A 109 4.17 -20.29 11.55
C PRO A 109 3.19 -19.26 11.00
N SER A 110 2.89 -19.34 9.71
CA SER A 110 1.99 -18.41 9.05
C SER A 110 0.61 -18.34 9.70
N ILE A 111 0.14 -19.43 10.25
CA ILE A 111 -1.13 -19.49 10.99
C ILE A 111 -1.13 -18.61 12.24
N GLY A 112 0.05 -18.29 12.77
CA GLY A 112 0.21 -17.46 13.98
C GLY A 112 0.33 -15.97 13.70
N ILE A 113 0.28 -15.53 12.45
CA ILE A 113 0.39 -14.12 12.08
C ILE A 113 -0.79 -13.69 11.21
N LYS A 114 -1.13 -12.41 11.30
CA LYS A 114 -2.16 -11.83 10.46
C LYS A 114 -1.67 -11.76 9.01
N SER A 115 -2.59 -11.91 8.06
CA SER A 115 -2.30 -11.67 6.66
C SER A 115 -1.97 -10.20 6.41
N PHE A 116 -1.39 -9.89 5.25
CA PHE A 116 -1.16 -8.51 4.82
C PHE A 116 -2.46 -7.70 4.86
N ARG A 117 -3.53 -8.26 4.32
CA ARG A 117 -4.84 -7.61 4.29
C ARG A 117 -5.36 -7.27 5.69
N GLU A 118 -5.22 -8.19 6.62
CA GLU A 118 -5.66 -7.98 8.00
C GLU A 118 -4.79 -6.96 8.74
N THR A 119 -3.48 -7.04 8.56
CA THR A 119 -2.53 -6.15 9.25
C THR A 119 -2.79 -4.69 8.89
N TRP A 120 -2.86 -4.38 7.61
CA TRP A 120 -3.05 -3.00 7.15
C TRP A 120 -4.50 -2.64 6.84
N GLN A 121 -5.45 -3.52 7.18
CA GLN A 121 -6.89 -3.26 7.10
C GLN A 121 -7.35 -2.86 5.70
N LEU A 122 -6.90 -3.61 4.69
CA LEU A 122 -7.29 -3.37 3.30
C LEU A 122 -8.79 -3.56 3.11
N PRO A 123 -9.47 -2.66 2.39
CA PRO A 123 -10.89 -2.83 2.09
C PRO A 123 -11.10 -3.94 1.07
N ARG A 124 -12.33 -4.45 1.01
CA ARG A 124 -12.70 -5.56 0.12
C ARG A 124 -12.38 -5.27 -1.35
N GLY A 125 -12.49 -4.02 -1.78
CA GLY A 125 -12.24 -3.62 -3.16
C GLY A 125 -10.77 -3.63 -3.58
N TRP A 126 -9.84 -3.76 -2.63
CA TRP A 126 -8.43 -3.94 -2.90
C TRP A 126 -8.13 -5.42 -3.06
N VAL A 127 -7.96 -5.85 -4.29
CA VAL A 127 -7.80 -7.28 -4.64
C VAL A 127 -6.38 -7.53 -5.10
N ASP A 128 -5.71 -8.48 -4.46
CA ASP A 128 -4.37 -8.89 -4.87
C ASP A 128 -4.41 -9.67 -6.19
N SER A 129 -3.44 -9.37 -7.03
CA SER A 129 -3.31 -9.99 -8.34
C SER A 129 -1.85 -10.31 -8.58
N LEU A 130 -1.57 -11.46 -9.16
CA LEU A 130 -0.22 -11.86 -9.57
C LEU A 130 0.08 -11.40 -10.99
N GLU A 131 -0.96 -11.15 -11.77
CA GLU A 131 -0.87 -10.72 -13.17
C GLU A 131 -1.90 -9.63 -13.46
N PHE A 132 -1.54 -8.73 -14.32
CA PHE A 132 -2.42 -7.66 -14.80
C PHE A 132 -2.61 -7.72 -16.31
#